data_5293e93d76e8711b011d7be4c4388309
#
_entry.id   5293e93d76e8711b011d7be4c4388309
#
_cell.length_a   1.000
_cell.length_b   1.000
_cell.length_c   1.000
_cell.angle_alpha   90.00
_cell.angle_beta   90.00
_cell.angle_gamma   90.00
#
_symmetry.space_group_name_H-M   'P 1'
#
loop_
_entity.id
_entity.type
_entity.pdbx_description
1 polymer ?
#
loop_
_entity_poly.entity_id
_entity_poly.type
_entity_poly.pdbx_seq_one_letter_code
_entity_poly.pdbx_strand_id
1 'polypeptide(L)'
;EHTSHLIYIKKGIQGFTVEDITRAARIGKRKFYTCFPSKEACLFEVVEYSYQAQLEAFKKIMEEKGSLKSKMTRFLKEVYLSEKSINNYFSPEDFHAILQKLPPTYTEREERMTSEVLETAMTYIDLTRAQWEALVMLLDCLTYTATRSYVETAKKAKEETLDILIHSIADYVEKQTQC
;
A
#
# COMPACT_ATOMS: atom_id res chain seq x y z
N GLU A 1 3.27 14.42 -0.19
CA GLU A 1 1.80 14.24 -0.20
C GLU A 1 1.13 14.75 -1.50
N HIS A 2 1.56 15.87 -2.09
CA HIS A 2 0.97 16.41 -3.34
C HIS A 2 1.33 15.60 -4.60
N THR A 3 2.47 14.94 -4.61
CA THR A 3 3.00 14.24 -5.79
C THR A 3 2.21 12.97 -6.09
N SER A 4 1.81 12.22 -5.07
CA SER A 4 1.04 10.97 -5.23
C SER A 4 -0.33 11.21 -5.88
N HIS A 5 -1.01 12.29 -5.50
CA HIS A 5 -2.34 12.64 -6.02
C HIS A 5 -2.32 13.04 -7.50
N LEU A 6 -1.21 13.62 -7.97
CA LEU A 6 -1.04 14.09 -9.34
C LEU A 6 -0.63 12.99 -10.33
N ILE A 7 0.01 11.94 -9.84
CA ILE A 7 0.46 10.80 -10.64
C ILE A 7 -0.74 10.10 -11.30
N TYR A 8 -1.85 10.04 -10.58
CA TYR A 8 -2.96 9.18 -10.91
C TYR A 8 -3.99 9.80 -11.88
N ILE A 9 -4.20 11.09 -11.79
CA ILE A 9 -5.40 11.72 -12.40
C ILE A 9 -5.42 11.68 -13.93
N LYS A 10 -4.31 11.44 -14.63
CA LYS A 10 -4.30 11.64 -16.09
C LYS A 10 -3.67 10.57 -16.97
N LYS A 11 -2.73 9.72 -16.53
CA LYS A 11 -1.94 8.92 -17.49
C LYS A 11 -1.46 7.54 -17.01
N GLY A 12 -1.80 7.11 -15.81
CA GLY A 12 -1.17 5.94 -15.19
C GLY A 12 0.35 6.14 -14.96
N ILE A 13 0.99 5.20 -14.27
CA ILE A 13 2.43 5.28 -13.95
C ILE A 13 3.31 5.37 -15.19
N GLN A 14 2.94 4.72 -16.28
CA GLN A 14 3.74 4.72 -17.50
C GLN A 14 3.72 6.07 -18.25
N GLY A 15 2.60 6.79 -18.19
CA GLY A 15 2.46 8.11 -18.82
C GLY A 15 2.94 9.28 -17.95
N PHE A 16 3.34 9.02 -16.71
CA PHE A 16 3.82 10.01 -15.77
C PHE A 16 5.30 10.34 -16.02
N THR A 17 5.63 11.62 -16.05
CA THR A 17 6.97 12.10 -16.44
C THR A 17 7.67 12.86 -15.31
N VAL A 18 9.00 13.01 -15.40
CA VAL A 18 9.77 13.86 -14.48
C VAL A 18 9.26 15.31 -14.51
N GLU A 19 8.79 15.78 -15.66
CA GLU A 19 8.16 17.09 -15.80
C GLU A 19 6.91 17.23 -14.94
N ASP A 20 6.09 16.19 -14.88
CA ASP A 20 4.88 16.20 -14.06
C ASP A 20 5.24 16.29 -12.57
N ILE A 21 6.26 15.52 -12.12
CA ILE A 21 6.78 15.59 -10.74
C ILE A 21 7.30 16.98 -10.43
N THR A 22 8.19 17.49 -11.26
CA THR A 22 8.88 18.78 -11.02
C THR A 22 7.92 19.95 -11.03
N ARG A 23 6.93 19.91 -11.90
CA ARG A 23 5.85 20.92 -11.95
C ARG A 23 5.02 20.88 -10.66
N ALA A 24 4.63 19.70 -10.22
CA ALA A 24 3.84 19.52 -9.00
C ALA A 24 4.60 19.94 -7.74
N ALA A 25 5.86 19.58 -7.65
CA ALA A 25 6.74 19.90 -6.55
C ALA A 25 7.28 21.36 -6.61
N ARG A 26 7.02 22.08 -7.71
CA ARG A 26 7.55 23.43 -7.98
C ARG A 26 9.09 23.49 -7.89
N ILE A 27 9.77 22.48 -8.43
CA ILE A 27 11.23 22.38 -8.48
C ILE A 27 11.70 22.29 -9.94
N GLY A 28 12.97 22.63 -10.19
CA GLY A 28 13.59 22.40 -11.51
C GLY A 28 14.07 20.95 -11.68
N LYS A 29 14.18 20.46 -12.93
CA LYS A 29 14.71 19.14 -13.26
C LYS A 29 16.09 18.88 -12.64
N ARG A 30 16.96 19.89 -12.62
CA ARG A 30 18.29 19.77 -12.00
C ARG A 30 18.17 19.38 -10.53
N LYS A 31 17.26 20.01 -9.78
CA LYS A 31 17.01 19.69 -8.37
C LYS A 31 16.45 18.27 -8.21
N PHE A 32 15.55 17.84 -9.11
CA PHE A 32 15.04 16.48 -9.11
C PHE A 32 16.17 15.45 -9.25
N TYR A 33 17.03 15.60 -10.27
CA TYR A 33 18.13 14.66 -10.51
C TYR A 33 19.27 14.73 -9.46
N THR A 34 19.30 15.75 -8.62
CA THR A 34 20.16 15.79 -7.43
C THR A 34 19.66 14.81 -6.35
N CYS A 35 18.35 14.56 -6.30
CA CYS A 35 17.72 13.70 -5.28
C CYS A 35 17.48 12.28 -5.78
N PHE A 36 17.09 12.13 -7.04
CA PHE A 36 16.65 10.85 -7.61
C PHE A 36 17.32 10.61 -8.97
N PRO A 37 17.97 9.43 -9.17
CA PRO A 37 18.62 9.12 -10.45
C PRO A 37 17.62 8.90 -11.60
N SER A 38 16.37 8.53 -11.27
CA SER A 38 15.31 8.28 -12.26
C SER A 38 13.92 8.58 -11.69
N LYS A 39 12.92 8.58 -12.55
CA LYS A 39 11.51 8.63 -12.16
C LYS A 39 11.13 7.41 -11.31
N GLU A 40 11.59 6.27 -11.70
CA GLU A 40 11.30 5.01 -11.02
C GLU A 40 11.89 4.99 -9.60
N ALA A 41 13.10 5.52 -9.42
CA ALA A 41 13.69 5.67 -8.08
C ALA A 41 12.85 6.61 -7.19
N CYS A 42 12.39 7.73 -7.73
CA CYS A 42 11.50 8.63 -7.00
C CYS A 42 10.16 7.95 -6.62
N LEU A 43 9.59 7.15 -7.51
CA LEU A 43 8.36 6.41 -7.24
C LEU A 43 8.57 5.33 -6.17
N PHE A 44 9.70 4.63 -6.21
CA PHE A 44 10.06 3.66 -5.17
C PHE A 44 10.13 4.31 -3.78
N GLU A 45 10.81 5.45 -3.65
CA GLU A 45 10.89 6.19 -2.38
C GLU A 45 9.51 6.61 -1.86
N VAL A 46 8.57 6.97 -2.76
CA VAL A 46 7.19 7.29 -2.37
C VAL A 46 6.48 6.05 -1.82
N VAL A 47 6.65 4.90 -2.45
CA VAL A 47 6.08 3.62 -2.00
C VAL A 47 6.67 3.24 -0.64
N GLU A 48 7.99 3.23 -0.51
CA GLU A 48 8.69 2.88 0.73
C GLU A 48 8.24 3.80 1.89
N TYR A 49 8.19 5.11 1.66
CA TYR A 49 7.68 6.07 2.66
C TYR A 49 6.24 5.76 3.08
N SER A 50 5.39 5.40 2.13
CA SER A 50 4.01 5.02 2.43
C SER A 50 3.91 3.75 3.26
N TYR A 51 4.71 2.73 2.96
CA TYR A 51 4.79 1.50 3.75
C TYR A 51 5.25 1.77 5.19
N GLN A 52 6.28 2.59 5.37
CA GLN A 52 6.74 2.97 6.71
C GLN A 52 5.65 3.71 7.51
N ALA A 53 4.93 4.63 6.87
CA ALA A 53 3.82 5.33 7.50
C ALA A 53 2.67 4.38 7.90
N GLN A 54 2.36 3.39 7.04
CA GLN A 54 1.36 2.37 7.34
C GLN A 54 1.81 1.45 8.48
N LEU A 55 3.09 1.07 8.53
CA LEU A 55 3.66 0.24 9.59
C LEU A 55 3.57 0.95 10.94
N GLU A 56 3.89 2.23 11.01
CA GLU A 56 3.76 3.02 12.24
C GLU A 56 2.28 3.19 12.66
N ALA A 57 1.37 3.39 11.70
CA ALA A 57 -0.06 3.43 11.97
C ALA A 57 -0.57 2.07 12.51
N PHE A 58 -0.11 0.96 11.93
CA PHE A 58 -0.42 -0.39 12.40
C PHE A 58 0.03 -0.59 13.86
N LYS A 59 1.29 -0.34 14.18
CA LYS A 59 1.84 -0.46 15.53
C LYS A 59 0.97 0.33 16.52
N LYS A 60 0.72 1.60 16.23
CA LYS A 60 -0.09 2.48 17.07
C LYS A 60 -1.50 1.93 17.32
N ILE A 61 -2.18 1.46 16.26
CA ILE A 61 -3.53 0.90 16.38
C ILE A 61 -3.50 -0.40 17.21
N MET A 62 -2.47 -1.24 17.03
CA MET A 62 -2.36 -2.50 17.78
C MET A 62 -2.11 -2.28 19.27
N GLU A 63 -1.48 -1.19 19.67
CA GLU A 63 -1.26 -0.82 21.08
C GLU A 63 -2.51 -0.22 21.78
N GLU A 64 -3.51 0.21 21.02
CA GLU A 64 -4.75 0.76 21.57
C GLU A 64 -5.62 -0.33 22.27
N LYS A 65 -6.56 0.09 23.10
CA LYS A 65 -7.55 -0.82 23.69
C LYS A 65 -8.60 -1.22 22.65
N GLY A 66 -9.05 -2.46 22.68
CA GLY A 66 -10.11 -2.95 21.80
C GLY A 66 -9.86 -4.38 21.32
N SER A 67 -10.84 -4.97 20.66
CA SER A 67 -10.71 -6.30 20.05
C SER A 67 -9.78 -6.23 18.84
N LEU A 68 -9.12 -7.34 18.52
CA LEU A 68 -8.26 -7.45 17.36
C LEU A 68 -9.04 -7.18 16.06
N LYS A 69 -10.29 -7.67 15.98
CA LYS A 69 -11.20 -7.35 14.88
C LYS A 69 -11.38 -5.85 14.67
N SER A 70 -11.67 -5.11 15.74
CA SER A 70 -11.87 -3.65 15.63
C SER A 70 -10.62 -2.93 15.17
N LYS A 71 -9.45 -3.32 15.67
CA LYS A 71 -8.14 -2.78 15.31
C LYS A 71 -7.81 -3.08 13.84
N MET A 72 -7.98 -4.33 13.41
CA MET A 72 -7.75 -4.74 12.03
C MET A 72 -8.72 -4.03 11.05
N THR A 73 -9.99 -3.95 11.39
CA THR A 73 -10.97 -3.23 10.58
C THR A 73 -10.56 -1.77 10.39
N ARG A 74 -10.17 -1.09 11.46
CA ARG A 74 -9.74 0.30 11.39
C ARG A 74 -8.47 0.48 10.56
N PHE A 75 -7.46 -0.35 10.78
CA PHE A 75 -6.22 -0.31 10.03
C PHE A 75 -6.46 -0.54 8.54
N LEU A 76 -7.18 -1.59 8.17
CA LEU A 76 -7.46 -1.90 6.77
C LEU A 76 -8.32 -0.81 6.09
N LYS A 77 -9.26 -0.19 6.80
CA LYS A 77 -10.00 0.97 6.27
C LYS A 77 -9.07 2.16 6.00
N GLU A 78 -8.14 2.45 6.89
CA GLU A 78 -7.16 3.52 6.71
C GLU A 78 -6.26 3.25 5.50
N VAL A 79 -5.82 1.99 5.32
CA VAL A 79 -4.95 1.57 4.22
C VAL A 79 -5.68 1.53 2.87
N TYR A 80 -6.93 1.10 2.80
CA TYR A 80 -7.59 0.79 1.53
C TYR A 80 -8.76 1.72 1.16
N LEU A 81 -9.38 2.40 2.13
CA LEU A 81 -10.49 3.33 1.88
C LEU A 81 -10.10 4.81 2.00
N SER A 82 -8.90 5.11 2.49
CA SER A 82 -8.42 6.49 2.51
C SER A 82 -8.12 6.99 1.10
N GLU A 83 -8.64 8.16 0.74
CA GLU A 83 -8.34 8.81 -0.55
C GLU A 83 -6.84 9.06 -0.76
N LYS A 84 -6.07 9.13 0.31
CA LYS A 84 -4.61 9.36 0.29
C LYS A 84 -3.81 8.06 0.20
N SER A 85 -4.46 6.90 0.24
CA SER A 85 -3.75 5.63 0.22
C SER A 85 -3.02 5.41 -1.09
N ILE A 86 -1.77 4.98 -1.01
CA ILE A 86 -0.97 4.60 -2.17
C ILE A 86 -1.59 3.41 -2.91
N ASN A 87 -2.29 2.54 -2.19
CA ASN A 87 -2.96 1.37 -2.76
C ASN A 87 -4.12 1.73 -3.72
N ASN A 88 -4.55 2.99 -3.75
CA ASN A 88 -5.48 3.48 -4.77
C ASN A 88 -4.78 3.85 -6.08
N TYR A 89 -3.44 3.92 -6.08
CA TYR A 89 -2.66 4.50 -7.16
C TYR A 89 -1.62 3.57 -7.74
N PHE A 90 -1.19 2.56 -6.99
CA PHE A 90 -0.17 1.60 -7.40
C PHE A 90 -0.71 0.19 -7.30
N SER A 91 -0.81 -0.50 -8.43
CA SER A 91 -1.04 -1.93 -8.43
C SER A 91 0.28 -2.68 -8.13
N PRO A 92 0.21 -3.93 -7.65
CA PRO A 92 1.40 -4.77 -7.52
C PRO A 92 2.19 -4.90 -8.84
N GLU A 93 1.49 -4.98 -9.96
CA GLU A 93 2.09 -5.05 -11.30
C GLU A 93 2.84 -3.77 -11.67
N ASP A 94 2.27 -2.60 -11.34
CA ASP A 94 2.94 -1.31 -11.54
C ASP A 94 4.21 -1.22 -10.71
N PHE A 95 4.16 -1.66 -9.47
CA PHE A 95 5.32 -1.66 -8.58
C PHE A 95 6.41 -2.62 -9.06
N HIS A 96 6.03 -3.81 -9.49
CA HIS A 96 6.95 -4.77 -10.10
C HIS A 96 7.60 -4.19 -11.36
N ALA A 97 6.84 -3.53 -12.23
CA ALA A 97 7.38 -2.88 -13.43
C ALA A 97 8.35 -1.72 -13.11
N ILE A 98 8.19 -1.05 -11.96
CA ILE A 98 9.14 -0.06 -11.45
C ILE A 98 10.43 -0.75 -11.02
N LEU A 99 10.34 -1.80 -10.21
CA LEU A 99 11.51 -2.55 -9.71
C LEU A 99 12.36 -3.12 -10.85
N GLN A 100 11.74 -3.64 -11.91
CA GLN A 100 12.46 -4.15 -13.08
C GLN A 100 13.34 -3.12 -13.79
N LYS A 101 13.10 -1.82 -13.59
CA LYS A 101 13.88 -0.72 -14.19
C LYS A 101 14.94 -0.16 -13.24
N LEU A 102 15.01 -0.68 -12.03
CA LEU A 102 15.92 -0.21 -10.98
C LEU A 102 17.07 -1.20 -10.76
N PRO A 103 18.22 -0.74 -10.24
CA PRO A 103 19.30 -1.63 -9.79
C PRO A 103 18.81 -2.67 -8.76
N PRO A 104 19.46 -3.86 -8.68
CA PRO A 104 19.06 -4.94 -7.74
C PRO A 104 18.99 -4.51 -6.26
N THR A 105 19.73 -3.49 -5.87
CA THR A 105 19.68 -2.93 -4.51
C THR A 105 18.30 -2.44 -4.10
N TYR A 106 17.45 -2.08 -5.05
CA TYR A 106 16.05 -1.70 -4.78
C TYR A 106 15.17 -2.92 -4.50
N THR A 107 15.43 -4.04 -5.15
CA THR A 107 14.77 -5.33 -4.83
C THR A 107 15.14 -5.78 -3.41
N GLU A 108 16.42 -5.66 -3.03
CA GLU A 108 16.86 -5.98 -1.67
C GLU A 108 16.20 -5.06 -0.61
N ARG A 109 15.94 -3.79 -0.94
CA ARG A 109 15.21 -2.87 -0.06
C ARG A 109 13.75 -3.27 0.06
N GLU A 110 13.10 -3.65 -1.03
CA GLU A 110 11.72 -4.12 -1.06
C GLU A 110 11.55 -5.39 -0.23
N GLU A 111 12.43 -6.37 -0.39
CA GLU A 111 12.43 -7.61 0.40
C GLU A 111 12.55 -7.33 1.91
N ARG A 112 13.46 -6.41 2.30
CA ARG A 112 13.59 -6.00 3.71
C ARG A 112 12.34 -5.32 4.24
N MET A 113 11.76 -4.41 3.46
CA MET A 113 10.53 -3.71 3.82
C MET A 113 9.37 -4.69 4.03
N THR A 114 9.21 -5.66 3.13
CA THR A 114 8.18 -6.70 3.23
C THR A 114 8.40 -7.60 4.45
N SER A 115 9.65 -8.00 4.72
CA SER A 115 10.01 -8.77 5.91
C SER A 115 9.70 -8.01 7.20
N GLU A 116 10.05 -6.73 7.28
CA GLU A 116 9.77 -5.89 8.45
C GLU A 116 8.28 -5.76 8.73
N VAL A 117 7.46 -5.60 7.69
CA VAL A 117 6.00 -5.56 7.83
C VAL A 117 5.47 -6.86 8.40
N LEU A 118 5.90 -8.00 7.83
CA LEU A 118 5.46 -9.32 8.27
C LEU A 118 5.91 -9.61 9.71
N GLU A 119 7.18 -9.42 10.03
CA GLU A 119 7.73 -9.60 11.37
C GLU A 119 7.00 -8.75 12.40
N THR A 120 6.74 -7.48 12.07
CA THR A 120 5.96 -6.60 12.95
C THR A 120 4.54 -7.12 13.15
N ALA A 121 3.86 -7.53 12.08
CA ALA A 121 2.50 -8.07 12.21
C ALA A 121 2.47 -9.33 13.09
N MET A 122 3.46 -10.21 12.97
CA MET A 122 3.60 -11.43 13.77
C MET A 122 3.83 -11.16 15.28
N THR A 123 4.26 -9.97 15.66
CA THR A 123 4.37 -9.61 17.09
C THR A 123 3.01 -9.34 17.77
N TYR A 124 2.00 -9.02 16.96
CA TYR A 124 0.66 -8.67 17.46
C TYR A 124 -0.42 -9.71 17.17
N ILE A 125 -0.17 -10.56 16.16
CA ILE A 125 -1.15 -11.50 15.64
C ILE A 125 -0.54 -12.91 15.65
N ASP A 126 -1.05 -13.75 16.55
CA ASP A 126 -0.60 -15.14 16.70
C ASP A 126 -1.37 -16.05 15.73
N LEU A 127 -0.75 -16.42 14.63
CA LEU A 127 -1.31 -17.29 13.59
C LEU A 127 -0.29 -18.38 13.24
N THR A 128 -0.80 -19.57 12.92
CA THR A 128 0.02 -20.61 12.31
C THR A 128 0.49 -20.21 10.92
N ARG A 129 1.52 -20.88 10.41
CA ARG A 129 2.05 -20.62 9.06
C ARG A 129 0.95 -20.68 7.98
N ALA A 130 0.10 -21.69 8.00
CA ALA A 130 -0.98 -21.85 7.03
C ALA A 130 -2.01 -20.71 7.12
N GLN A 131 -2.30 -20.23 8.33
CA GLN A 131 -3.20 -19.08 8.55
C GLN A 131 -2.59 -17.79 8.05
N TRP A 132 -1.27 -17.59 8.21
CA TRP A 132 -0.56 -16.44 7.65
C TRP A 132 -0.58 -16.48 6.12
N GLU A 133 -0.32 -17.63 5.50
CA GLU A 133 -0.41 -17.79 4.04
C GLU A 133 -1.82 -17.45 3.53
N ALA A 134 -2.86 -17.91 4.21
CA ALA A 134 -4.25 -17.54 3.88
C ALA A 134 -4.54 -16.04 4.05
N LEU A 135 -4.03 -15.43 5.11
CA LEU A 135 -4.20 -13.97 5.35
C LEU A 135 -3.52 -13.15 4.25
N VAL A 136 -2.31 -13.51 3.84
CA VAL A 136 -1.60 -12.85 2.74
C VAL A 136 -2.43 -12.93 1.44
N MET A 137 -2.96 -14.11 1.09
CA MET A 137 -3.81 -14.27 -0.09
C MET A 137 -5.08 -13.40 -0.03
N LEU A 138 -5.69 -13.26 1.15
CA LEU A 138 -6.84 -12.37 1.34
C LEU A 138 -6.48 -10.89 1.17
N LEU A 139 -5.32 -10.48 1.67
CA LEU A 139 -4.79 -9.13 1.49
C LEU A 139 -4.44 -8.83 0.02
N ASP A 140 -3.94 -9.83 -0.71
CA ASP A 140 -3.71 -9.70 -2.16
C ASP A 140 -5.03 -9.48 -2.92
N CYS A 141 -6.10 -10.21 -2.57
CA CYS A 141 -7.42 -9.99 -3.14
C CYS A 141 -7.94 -8.58 -2.83
N LEU A 142 -7.73 -8.09 -1.61
CA LEU A 142 -8.11 -6.74 -1.20
C LEU A 142 -7.33 -5.69 -1.99
N THR A 143 -6.02 -5.84 -2.12
CA THR A 143 -5.14 -4.96 -2.89
C THR A 143 -5.53 -4.95 -4.37
N TYR A 144 -5.77 -6.10 -4.97
CA TYR A 144 -6.24 -6.21 -6.35
C TYR A 144 -7.55 -5.46 -6.57
N THR A 145 -8.51 -5.62 -5.66
CA THR A 145 -9.79 -4.90 -5.72
C THR A 145 -9.61 -3.39 -5.58
N ALA A 146 -8.73 -2.95 -4.67
CA ALA A 146 -8.45 -1.54 -4.40
C ALA A 146 -7.79 -0.85 -5.61
N THR A 147 -6.83 -1.51 -6.25
CA THR A 147 -6.03 -0.94 -7.35
C THR A 147 -6.73 -0.98 -8.70
N ARG A 148 -7.72 -1.86 -8.87
CA ARG A 148 -8.42 -1.99 -10.14
C ARG A 148 -9.23 -0.73 -10.48
N SER A 149 -9.02 -0.21 -11.69
CA SER A 149 -9.83 0.89 -12.22
C SER A 149 -11.23 0.39 -12.59
N TYR A 150 -12.23 1.03 -12.02
CA TYR A 150 -13.63 0.82 -12.39
C TYR A 150 -14.19 2.08 -13.05
N VAL A 151 -15.17 1.91 -13.94
CA VAL A 151 -15.93 3.06 -14.44
C VAL A 151 -16.60 3.79 -13.27
N GLU A 152 -16.81 5.09 -13.40
CA GLU A 152 -17.35 5.95 -12.33
C GLU A 152 -18.64 5.38 -11.71
N THR A 153 -19.49 4.75 -12.54
CA THR A 153 -20.74 4.11 -12.10
C THR A 153 -20.53 2.93 -11.16
N ALA A 154 -19.35 2.31 -11.16
CA ALA A 154 -19.01 1.18 -10.29
C ALA A 154 -18.22 1.58 -9.03
N LYS A 155 -17.96 2.87 -8.82
CA LYS A 155 -17.18 3.36 -7.66
C LYS A 155 -17.82 2.95 -6.34
N LYS A 156 -19.12 3.12 -6.20
CA LYS A 156 -19.87 2.73 -4.99
C LYS A 156 -19.81 1.21 -4.75
N ALA A 157 -19.93 0.41 -5.80
CA ALA A 157 -19.84 -1.05 -5.69
C ALA A 157 -18.41 -1.49 -5.27
N LYS A 158 -17.37 -0.80 -5.75
CA LYS A 158 -15.99 -1.02 -5.32
C LYS A 158 -15.82 -0.74 -3.83
N GLU A 159 -16.28 0.40 -3.35
CA GLU A 159 -16.20 0.79 -1.93
C GLU A 159 -16.94 -0.22 -1.04
N GLU A 160 -18.11 -0.65 -1.43
CA GLU A 160 -18.91 -1.67 -0.72
C GLU A 160 -18.17 -3.03 -0.72
N THR A 161 -17.61 -3.44 -1.85
CA THR A 161 -16.80 -4.67 -1.94
C THR A 161 -15.58 -4.62 -1.02
N LEU A 162 -14.85 -3.50 -1.00
CA LEU A 162 -13.71 -3.31 -0.11
C LEU A 162 -14.13 -3.39 1.36
N ASP A 163 -15.25 -2.77 1.73
CA ASP A 163 -15.75 -2.81 3.11
C ASP A 163 -16.11 -4.24 3.53
N ILE A 164 -16.77 -5.02 2.67
CA ILE A 164 -17.09 -6.44 2.90
C ILE A 164 -15.81 -7.25 3.10
N LEU A 165 -14.81 -7.10 2.22
CA LEU A 165 -13.54 -7.81 2.31
C LEU A 165 -12.79 -7.45 3.59
N ILE A 166 -12.72 -6.17 3.94
CA ILE A 166 -12.08 -5.69 5.17
C ILE A 166 -12.69 -6.33 6.41
N HIS A 167 -14.02 -6.34 6.50
CA HIS A 167 -14.72 -6.96 7.62
C HIS A 167 -14.50 -8.47 7.67
N SER A 168 -14.51 -9.16 6.51
CA SER A 168 -14.26 -10.59 6.42
C SER A 168 -12.85 -10.97 6.87
N ILE A 169 -11.83 -10.18 6.48
CA ILE A 169 -10.45 -10.37 6.89
C ILE A 169 -10.30 -10.15 8.41
N ALA A 170 -10.88 -9.07 8.94
CA ALA A 170 -10.83 -8.78 10.37
C ALA A 170 -11.53 -9.87 11.22
N ASP A 171 -12.65 -10.40 10.74
CA ASP A 171 -13.34 -11.54 11.37
C ASP A 171 -12.51 -12.82 11.31
N TYR A 172 -11.84 -13.08 10.19
CA TYR A 172 -10.94 -14.21 10.06
C TYR A 172 -9.83 -14.16 11.10
N VAL A 173 -9.11 -13.03 11.18
CA VAL A 173 -8.00 -12.86 12.12
C VAL A 173 -8.46 -13.01 13.56
N GLU A 174 -9.57 -12.37 13.97
CA GLU A 174 -10.11 -12.48 15.33
C GLU A 174 -10.44 -13.92 15.70
N LYS A 175 -11.09 -14.67 14.82
CA LYS A 175 -11.47 -16.07 15.06
C LYS A 175 -10.28 -16.99 15.20
N GLN A 176 -9.24 -16.79 14.38
CA GLN A 176 -8.06 -17.66 14.41
C GLN A 176 -7.19 -17.41 15.66
N THR A 177 -7.20 -16.22 16.24
CA THR A 177 -6.42 -15.89 17.43
C THR A 177 -7.14 -16.22 18.75
N GLN A 178 -8.42 -16.61 18.71
CA GLN A 178 -9.20 -17.03 19.91
C GLN A 178 -9.22 -18.55 20.12
N CYS A 179 -8.67 -19.32 19.19
CA CYS A 179 -8.55 -20.77 19.29
C CYS A 179 -7.19 -21.18 19.83
#